data_0200d87c3434bfc8ae8857a91ad4e24e
#
_entry.id   0200d87c3434bfc8ae8857a91ad4e24e
#
_cell.length_a   1.000
_cell.length_b   1.000
_cell.length_c   1.000
_cell.angle_alpha   90.00
_cell.angle_beta   90.00
_cell.angle_gamma   90.00
#
_symmetry.space_group_name_H-M   'P 1'
#
loop_
_entity.id
_entity.type
_entity.pdbx_description
1 polymer ?
#
loop_
_entity_poly.entity_id
_entity_poly.type
_entity_poly.pdbx_seq_one_letter_code
_entity_poly.pdbx_strand_id
1 'polypeptide(L)'
;MMNKTSYLRSFSVATASAVLLSLPLSLQAQTPQVSQAVFMDGLESPWDMAFLPNGTMFFTEKCKGLSVRLPDGTVNSLLGMSGTDGYSMTAADLFCNGQAGMNGVALDPNFDTNNTIFVYSASRMGDSPATNRVIRLKVSGDLSSVSNRNDIVEKIPYKQAPTDHPFGDAGAHNGGRIRFNPGDGFLYVPTGDNHNSSLPQFGDNLGSKVLRIDRDGNAAPVNADATPDGFDARIFTYGHRNVQGVAFHPQTHQPIITEHGPWHTDELNALVPGGNSGWDPRPNMAGRGDCPDDYCGYEPNQNEGMDPDERRKYMPMTDYETYPDAMRPLWTNNNYSQGISSAAFLEGEQWGDWHGRLVVSFLGIGFGDTPVGQRINVIDLHPWGPTIMDNREMPLSAGPARFRGLVMGPDGSLYVAVDEGQIHRFTAE
;
A
#
# COMPACT_ATOMS: atom_id res chain seq x y z
N MET A 1 107.58 7.62 17.89
CA MET A 1 106.57 7.56 19.04
C MET A 1 105.22 7.53 18.45
N MET A 2 104.61 6.33 18.46
CA MET A 2 103.36 6.04 17.84
C MET A 2 102.26 5.94 18.89
N ASN A 3 101.25 6.75 18.73
CA ASN A 3 100.03 6.70 19.57
C ASN A 3 98.94 5.84 18.81
N LYS A 4 98.52 4.76 19.49
CA LYS A 4 97.40 3.91 18.99
C LYS A 4 96.10 4.40 19.59
N THR A 5 95.21 4.84 18.74
CA THR A 5 93.80 5.17 19.07
C THR A 5 92.93 3.99 18.82
N SER A 6 92.27 3.46 19.81
CA SER A 6 91.30 2.36 19.71
C SER A 6 89.94 2.90 19.44
N TYR A 7 89.26 2.36 18.37
CA TYR A 7 87.87 2.64 18.08
C TYR A 7 86.98 1.60 18.71
N LEU A 8 86.10 2.03 19.61
CA LEU A 8 84.92 1.28 20.09
C LEU A 8 83.78 1.35 19.06
N ARG A 9 83.37 0.23 18.56
CA ARG A 9 82.16 0.16 17.70
C ARG A 9 80.95 -0.09 18.62
N SER A 10 80.02 0.87 18.65
CA SER A 10 78.70 0.71 19.28
C SER A 10 77.76 -0.03 18.32
N PHE A 11 77.22 -1.13 18.74
CA PHE A 11 76.11 -1.82 18.02
C PHE A 11 74.79 -1.26 18.53
N SER A 12 74.07 -0.58 17.64
CA SER A 12 72.68 -0.14 17.86
C SER A 12 71.75 -1.32 17.49
N VAL A 13 71.00 -1.85 18.43
CA VAL A 13 69.92 -2.81 18.20
C VAL A 13 68.68 -1.99 17.85
N ALA A 14 68.26 -2.08 16.59
CA ALA A 14 66.98 -1.54 16.14
C ALA A 14 65.85 -2.50 16.48
N THR A 15 65.03 -2.14 17.45
CA THR A 15 63.75 -2.82 17.75
C THR A 15 62.72 -2.40 16.73
N ALA A 16 62.35 -3.33 15.80
CA ALA A 16 61.25 -3.14 14.88
C ALA A 16 59.93 -3.40 15.63
N SER A 17 59.18 -2.33 15.94
CA SER A 17 57.83 -2.42 16.42
C SER A 17 56.90 -2.75 15.25
N ALA A 18 56.34 -3.96 15.18
CA ALA A 18 55.30 -4.33 14.24
C ALA A 18 53.98 -3.68 14.69
N VAL A 19 53.54 -2.66 13.95
CA VAL A 19 52.20 -2.09 14.09
C VAL A 19 51.24 -3.05 13.36
N LEU A 20 50.47 -3.82 14.12
CA LEU A 20 49.33 -4.57 13.61
C LEU A 20 48.24 -3.56 13.26
N LEU A 21 48.12 -3.23 11.98
CA LEU A 21 46.96 -2.55 11.43
C LEU A 21 45.79 -3.57 11.44
N SER A 22 44.92 -3.45 12.45
CA SER A 22 43.60 -4.05 12.43
C SER A 22 42.78 -3.35 11.35
N LEU A 23 42.71 -3.93 10.16
CA LEU A 23 41.71 -3.54 9.17
C LEU A 23 40.32 -3.81 9.79
N PRO A 24 39.40 -2.83 9.78
CA PRO A 24 38.03 -3.14 10.14
C PRO A 24 37.55 -4.18 9.12
N LEU A 25 37.16 -5.38 9.59
CA LEU A 25 36.30 -6.24 8.81
C LEU A 25 35.03 -5.43 8.54
N SER A 26 34.89 -4.90 7.33
CA SER A 26 33.59 -4.49 6.82
C SER A 26 32.73 -5.76 6.89
N LEU A 27 31.82 -5.86 7.86
CA LEU A 27 30.71 -6.77 7.78
C LEU A 27 30.03 -6.43 6.45
N GLN A 28 30.26 -7.24 5.43
CA GLN A 28 29.47 -7.19 4.22
C GLN A 28 28.07 -7.58 4.68
N ALA A 29 27.15 -6.62 4.70
CA ALA A 29 25.77 -6.90 5.03
C ALA A 29 25.30 -8.01 4.07
N GLN A 30 24.66 -9.01 4.64
CA GLN A 30 24.34 -10.25 3.91
C GLN A 30 22.84 -10.22 3.58
N THR A 31 22.50 -10.56 2.34
CA THR A 31 21.09 -10.79 1.96
C THR A 31 20.49 -11.80 2.93
N PRO A 32 19.41 -11.47 3.65
CA PRO A 32 18.86 -12.33 4.67
C PRO A 32 18.28 -13.62 4.08
N GLN A 33 18.35 -14.69 4.84
CA GLN A 33 17.54 -15.87 4.59
C GLN A 33 16.13 -15.62 5.11
N VAL A 34 15.13 -15.82 4.26
CA VAL A 34 13.74 -15.55 4.60
C VAL A 34 12.99 -16.85 4.77
N SER A 35 12.35 -17.01 5.93
CA SER A 35 11.42 -18.09 6.24
C SER A 35 9.99 -17.59 6.14
N GLN A 36 9.09 -18.39 5.55
CA GLN A 36 7.66 -18.10 5.41
C GLN A 36 6.85 -19.17 6.15
N ALA A 37 5.96 -18.77 7.03
CA ALA A 37 5.07 -19.66 7.76
C ALA A 37 3.64 -19.10 7.79
N VAL A 38 2.64 -20.00 7.86
CA VAL A 38 1.25 -19.61 8.10
C VAL A 38 1.13 -19.16 9.57
N PHE A 39 0.68 -17.91 9.78
CA PHE A 39 0.46 -17.32 11.09
C PHE A 39 -1.00 -17.45 11.54
N MET A 40 -1.96 -17.29 10.60
CA MET A 40 -3.39 -17.54 10.78
C MET A 40 -3.94 -18.18 9.52
N ASP A 41 -4.93 -19.04 9.68
CA ASP A 41 -5.67 -19.69 8.59
C ASP A 41 -7.19 -19.65 8.84
N GLY A 42 -7.95 -20.16 7.87
CA GLY A 42 -9.41 -20.23 7.96
C GLY A 42 -10.12 -18.88 7.89
N LEU A 43 -9.44 -17.85 7.36
CA LEU A 43 -9.99 -16.52 7.19
C LEU A 43 -10.75 -16.39 5.86
N GLU A 44 -11.64 -15.41 5.77
CA GLU A 44 -12.40 -15.13 4.54
C GLU A 44 -11.88 -13.84 3.87
N SER A 45 -10.99 -14.01 2.89
CA SER A 45 -10.38 -12.89 2.17
C SER A 45 -9.80 -11.82 3.12
N PRO A 46 -8.82 -12.16 3.96
CA PRO A 46 -8.16 -11.19 4.83
C PRO A 46 -7.55 -10.08 3.97
N TRP A 47 -7.81 -8.82 4.35
CA TRP A 47 -7.47 -7.72 3.47
C TRP A 47 -6.35 -6.83 4.00
N ASP A 48 -6.42 -6.44 5.27
CA ASP A 48 -5.46 -5.53 5.90
C ASP A 48 -5.24 -5.85 7.38
N MET A 49 -4.14 -5.32 7.93
CA MET A 49 -3.73 -5.55 9.32
C MET A 49 -3.14 -4.27 9.91
N ALA A 50 -3.21 -4.15 11.25
CA ALA A 50 -2.52 -3.13 12.02
C ALA A 50 -2.14 -3.69 13.39
N PHE A 51 -0.91 -3.41 13.87
CA PHE A 51 -0.38 -3.96 15.11
C PHE A 51 -0.24 -2.91 16.21
N LEU A 52 -0.52 -3.33 17.45
CA LEU A 52 -0.02 -2.64 18.65
C LEU A 52 1.39 -3.14 19.00
N PRO A 53 2.16 -2.34 19.75
CA PRO A 53 3.53 -2.71 20.14
C PRO A 53 3.64 -4.03 20.92
N ASN A 54 2.57 -4.45 21.60
CA ASN A 54 2.54 -5.70 22.38
C ASN A 54 2.23 -6.95 21.54
N GLY A 55 2.09 -6.84 20.21
CA GLY A 55 1.78 -7.94 19.32
C GLY A 55 0.29 -8.20 19.08
N THR A 56 -0.60 -7.40 19.67
CA THR A 56 -2.02 -7.42 19.33
C THR A 56 -2.21 -6.97 17.88
N MET A 57 -2.96 -7.74 17.09
CA MET A 57 -3.18 -7.49 15.66
C MET A 57 -4.66 -7.25 15.38
N PHE A 58 -5.01 -6.06 14.92
CA PHE A 58 -6.30 -5.81 14.27
C PHE A 58 -6.22 -6.21 12.81
N PHE A 59 -7.26 -6.86 12.31
CA PHE A 59 -7.30 -7.28 10.91
C PHE A 59 -8.72 -7.22 10.36
N THR A 60 -8.81 -7.03 9.04
CA THR A 60 -10.08 -7.03 8.32
C THR A 60 -10.20 -8.26 7.45
N GLU A 61 -11.39 -8.84 7.44
CA GLU A 61 -11.85 -9.81 6.46
C GLU A 61 -12.90 -9.12 5.58
N LYS A 62 -12.65 -9.09 4.28
CA LYS A 62 -13.40 -8.26 3.33
C LYS A 62 -14.93 -8.41 3.45
N CYS A 63 -15.43 -9.63 3.62
CA CYS A 63 -16.86 -9.90 3.68
C CYS A 63 -17.39 -10.22 5.08
N LYS A 64 -16.53 -10.20 6.09
CA LYS A 64 -16.94 -10.42 7.49
C LYS A 64 -16.88 -9.18 8.35
N GLY A 65 -15.75 -8.50 8.39
CA GLY A 65 -15.59 -7.31 9.22
C GLY A 65 -14.21 -7.15 9.86
N LEU A 66 -14.19 -6.39 10.96
CA LEU A 66 -13.01 -6.10 11.78
C LEU A 66 -12.93 -7.05 12.96
N SER A 67 -11.78 -7.65 13.15
CA SER A 67 -11.45 -8.49 14.31
C SER A 67 -10.12 -8.09 14.92
N VAL A 68 -9.85 -8.54 16.15
CA VAL A 68 -8.57 -8.38 16.82
C VAL A 68 -8.08 -9.73 17.34
N ARG A 69 -6.80 -10.04 17.07
CA ARG A 69 -6.09 -11.18 17.62
C ARG A 69 -5.16 -10.73 18.73
N LEU A 70 -5.34 -11.26 19.92
CA LEU A 70 -4.49 -11.00 21.08
C LEU A 70 -3.18 -11.79 21.00
N PRO A 71 -2.13 -11.43 21.76
CA PRO A 71 -0.85 -12.14 21.75
C PRO A 71 -0.96 -13.62 22.15
N ASP A 72 -1.93 -14.00 22.97
CA ASP A 72 -2.19 -15.40 23.38
C ASP A 72 -2.92 -16.23 22.31
N GLY A 73 -3.28 -15.61 21.17
CA GLY A 73 -4.00 -16.22 20.07
C GLY A 73 -5.52 -16.08 20.11
N THR A 74 -6.09 -15.53 21.18
CA THR A 74 -7.53 -15.24 21.26
C THR A 74 -7.95 -14.24 20.19
N VAL A 75 -9.09 -14.50 19.52
CA VAL A 75 -9.65 -13.60 18.51
C VAL A 75 -11.00 -13.07 18.99
N ASN A 76 -11.15 -11.75 19.03
CA ASN A 76 -12.41 -11.06 19.29
C ASN A 76 -12.93 -10.43 17.99
N SER A 77 -14.18 -10.69 17.64
CA SER A 77 -14.87 -10.10 16.49
C SER A 77 -15.55 -8.80 16.92
N LEU A 78 -15.08 -7.68 16.37
CA LEU A 78 -15.41 -6.33 16.83
C LEU A 78 -16.56 -5.68 16.07
N LEU A 79 -16.39 -5.45 14.75
CA LEU A 79 -17.40 -4.82 13.89
C LEU A 79 -17.72 -5.74 12.72
N GLY A 80 -18.90 -6.34 12.73
CA GLY A 80 -19.41 -7.19 11.66
C GLY A 80 -20.12 -6.40 10.57
N MET A 81 -20.07 -6.95 9.36
CA MET A 81 -20.86 -6.47 8.23
C MET A 81 -22.28 -7.06 8.28
N SER A 82 -23.17 -6.55 7.42
CA SER A 82 -24.52 -7.07 7.28
C SER A 82 -24.53 -8.58 7.04
N GLY A 83 -25.27 -9.30 7.88
CA GLY A 83 -25.42 -10.76 7.77
C GLY A 83 -24.31 -11.57 8.45
N THR A 84 -23.38 -10.95 9.20
CA THR A 84 -22.38 -11.66 9.98
C THR A 84 -22.82 -11.83 11.44
N ASP A 85 -22.54 -13.00 12.00
CA ASP A 85 -22.84 -13.33 13.39
C ASP A 85 -21.56 -13.33 14.25
N GLY A 86 -21.77 -13.21 15.59
CA GLY A 86 -20.68 -13.36 16.56
C GLY A 86 -19.82 -12.09 16.76
N TYR A 87 -20.15 -10.98 16.13
CA TYR A 87 -19.48 -9.70 16.32
C TYR A 87 -20.09 -8.92 17.49
N SER A 88 -19.26 -8.16 18.22
CA SER A 88 -19.74 -7.31 19.32
C SER A 88 -20.69 -6.23 18.84
N MET A 89 -20.49 -5.74 17.62
CA MET A 89 -21.37 -4.82 16.90
C MET A 89 -21.51 -5.30 15.45
N THR A 90 -22.73 -5.37 14.93
CA THR A 90 -22.99 -5.61 13.50
C THR A 90 -23.67 -4.38 12.90
N ALA A 91 -23.14 -3.87 11.81
CA ALA A 91 -23.67 -2.70 11.11
C ALA A 91 -24.41 -3.17 9.84
N ALA A 92 -25.73 -3.00 9.83
CA ALA A 92 -26.60 -3.49 8.74
C ALA A 92 -26.37 -2.77 7.40
N ASP A 93 -25.77 -1.60 7.43
CA ASP A 93 -25.44 -0.81 6.24
C ASP A 93 -24.11 -1.22 5.59
N LEU A 94 -23.18 -1.82 6.34
CA LEU A 94 -21.91 -2.32 5.81
C LEU A 94 -22.12 -3.60 5.03
N PHE A 95 -21.54 -3.70 3.85
CA PHE A 95 -21.77 -4.85 2.96
C PHE A 95 -20.52 -5.21 2.16
N CYS A 96 -20.53 -6.41 1.61
CA CYS A 96 -19.51 -6.91 0.69
C CYS A 96 -20.15 -7.22 -0.67
N ASN A 97 -19.51 -6.77 -1.74
CA ASN A 97 -19.86 -7.14 -3.10
C ASN A 97 -18.67 -6.95 -4.03
N GLY A 98 -18.27 -7.98 -4.77
CA GLY A 98 -17.13 -7.97 -5.66
C GLY A 98 -15.82 -7.61 -4.94
N GLN A 99 -15.16 -6.54 -5.35
CA GLN A 99 -13.90 -6.08 -4.71
C GLN A 99 -14.14 -5.26 -3.43
N ALA A 100 -15.34 -4.73 -3.25
CA ALA A 100 -15.69 -3.90 -2.10
C ALA A 100 -16.12 -4.72 -0.89
N GLY A 101 -15.89 -4.16 0.28
CA GLY A 101 -16.23 -4.73 1.57
C GLY A 101 -15.56 -3.90 2.65
N MET A 102 -15.18 -4.53 3.77
CA MET A 102 -14.29 -3.90 4.76
C MET A 102 -12.84 -4.13 4.32
N ASN A 103 -12.19 -3.07 3.89
CA ASN A 103 -10.85 -3.11 3.29
C ASN A 103 -9.78 -2.71 4.33
N GLY A 104 -9.39 -1.44 4.35
CA GLY A 104 -8.27 -0.97 5.17
C GLY A 104 -8.59 -0.79 6.64
N VAL A 105 -7.58 -0.93 7.47
CA VAL A 105 -7.59 -0.63 8.90
C VAL A 105 -6.37 0.20 9.29
N ALA A 106 -6.55 1.20 10.14
CA ALA A 106 -5.46 1.99 10.72
C ALA A 106 -5.73 2.29 12.19
N LEU A 107 -4.69 2.17 13.02
CA LEU A 107 -4.72 2.60 14.41
C LEU A 107 -4.39 4.10 14.49
N ASP A 108 -5.08 4.81 15.37
CA ASP A 108 -4.64 6.16 15.74
C ASP A 108 -3.21 6.11 16.28
N PRO A 109 -2.30 7.01 15.89
CA PRO A 109 -0.95 7.07 16.47
C PRO A 109 -0.92 7.20 18.00
N ASN A 110 -2.03 7.68 18.60
CA ASN A 110 -2.21 7.78 20.05
C ASN A 110 -3.15 6.70 20.62
N PHE A 111 -3.23 5.53 19.96
CA PHE A 111 -4.16 4.45 20.34
C PHE A 111 -4.06 4.09 21.84
N ASP A 112 -2.86 4.02 22.40
CA ASP A 112 -2.64 3.70 23.81
C ASP A 112 -3.38 4.62 24.80
N THR A 113 -3.70 5.83 24.39
CA THR A 113 -4.42 6.82 25.22
C THR A 113 -5.87 7.03 24.82
N ASN A 114 -6.20 6.74 23.55
CA ASN A 114 -7.50 7.10 23.03
C ASN A 114 -8.30 5.91 22.47
N ASN A 115 -7.71 4.71 22.35
CA ASN A 115 -8.33 3.49 21.84
C ASN A 115 -9.10 3.70 20.51
N THR A 116 -8.57 4.53 19.61
CA THR A 116 -9.25 4.90 18.38
C THR A 116 -8.72 4.10 17.19
N ILE A 117 -9.64 3.57 16.39
CA ILE A 117 -9.33 2.83 15.17
C ILE A 117 -10.16 3.38 14.00
N PHE A 118 -9.59 3.26 12.81
CA PHE A 118 -10.22 3.68 11.56
C PHE A 118 -10.33 2.48 10.62
N VAL A 119 -11.46 2.36 9.94
CA VAL A 119 -11.69 1.37 8.90
C VAL A 119 -12.25 1.99 7.64
N TYR A 120 -11.88 1.44 6.49
CA TYR A 120 -12.46 1.78 5.20
C TYR A 120 -13.44 0.69 4.80
N SER A 121 -14.69 1.02 4.50
CA SER A 121 -15.70 0.04 4.18
C SER A 121 -16.75 0.55 3.20
N ALA A 122 -17.29 -0.35 2.39
CA ALA A 122 -18.49 -0.11 1.61
C ALA A 122 -19.73 -0.05 2.52
N SER A 123 -20.62 0.91 2.24
CA SER A 123 -21.82 1.19 3.06
C SER A 123 -23.01 1.56 2.18
N ARG A 124 -24.20 1.12 2.62
CA ARG A 124 -25.51 1.53 2.10
C ARG A 124 -26.21 2.52 3.01
N MET A 125 -25.48 3.16 3.92
CA MET A 125 -26.07 4.14 4.82
C MET A 125 -26.60 5.34 4.05
N GLY A 126 -27.85 5.66 4.30
CA GLY A 126 -28.59 6.64 3.52
C GLY A 126 -29.27 6.03 2.29
N ASP A 127 -29.70 6.88 1.41
CA ASP A 127 -30.34 6.48 0.18
C ASP A 127 -29.32 5.93 -0.85
N SER A 128 -29.78 5.16 -1.82
CA SER A 128 -29.01 4.77 -3.00
C SER A 128 -28.45 6.02 -3.73
N PRO A 129 -27.22 5.98 -4.26
CA PRO A 129 -26.36 4.81 -4.40
C PRO A 129 -25.49 4.50 -3.16
N ALA A 130 -25.02 3.25 -3.06
CA ALA A 130 -24.00 2.87 -2.08
C ALA A 130 -22.70 3.65 -2.29
N THR A 131 -21.93 3.83 -1.22
CA THR A 131 -20.65 4.56 -1.23
C THR A 131 -19.62 3.82 -0.38
N ASN A 132 -18.36 4.21 -0.49
CA ASN A 132 -17.34 3.85 0.48
C ASN A 132 -17.22 4.93 1.55
N ARG A 133 -16.73 4.55 2.73
CA ARG A 133 -16.58 5.44 3.89
C ARG A 133 -15.30 5.17 4.65
N VAL A 134 -14.80 6.20 5.31
CA VAL A 134 -13.84 6.06 6.40
C VAL A 134 -14.60 6.20 7.72
N ILE A 135 -14.56 5.16 8.52
CA ILE A 135 -15.30 5.04 9.78
C ILE A 135 -14.30 5.08 10.93
N ARG A 136 -14.52 5.98 11.88
CA ARG A 136 -13.78 6.04 13.14
C ARG A 136 -14.58 5.33 14.24
N LEU A 137 -13.90 4.54 15.07
CA LEU A 137 -14.47 3.75 16.16
C LEU A 137 -13.64 3.90 17.43
N LYS A 138 -14.26 3.65 18.56
CA LYS A 138 -13.59 3.40 19.84
C LYS A 138 -13.60 1.92 20.15
N VAL A 139 -12.43 1.38 20.47
CA VAL A 139 -12.26 0.01 20.96
C VAL A 139 -12.31 0.02 22.47
N SER A 140 -12.99 -0.96 23.10
CA SER A 140 -12.99 -1.12 24.57
C SER A 140 -11.58 -1.43 25.09
N GLY A 141 -11.30 -1.09 26.35
CA GLY A 141 -9.97 -1.29 26.94
C GLY A 141 -9.55 -2.77 27.06
N ASP A 142 -10.51 -3.69 27.06
CA ASP A 142 -10.29 -5.15 27.03
C ASP A 142 -10.24 -5.71 25.58
N LEU A 143 -10.35 -4.86 24.57
CA LEU A 143 -10.34 -5.21 23.16
C LEU A 143 -11.46 -6.17 22.74
N SER A 144 -12.57 -6.21 23.46
CA SER A 144 -13.70 -7.14 23.21
C SER A 144 -14.83 -6.52 22.40
N SER A 145 -14.87 -5.20 22.27
CA SER A 145 -15.97 -4.48 21.61
C SER A 145 -15.56 -3.16 20.99
N VAL A 146 -16.43 -2.62 20.13
CA VAL A 146 -16.30 -1.27 19.56
C VAL A 146 -17.56 -0.43 19.83
N SER A 147 -17.39 0.87 19.83
CA SER A 147 -18.45 1.84 20.08
C SER A 147 -18.17 3.17 19.34
N ASN A 148 -19.06 4.14 19.49
CA ASN A 148 -18.88 5.52 19.01
C ASN A 148 -18.50 5.60 17.52
N ARG A 149 -19.19 4.82 16.68
CA ARG A 149 -19.04 4.92 15.23
C ARG A 149 -19.29 6.35 14.76
N ASN A 150 -18.33 6.88 14.00
CA ASN A 150 -18.43 8.16 13.31
C ASN A 150 -17.85 8.00 11.90
N ASP A 151 -18.67 8.23 10.88
CA ASP A 151 -18.28 8.17 9.48
C ASP A 151 -17.63 9.52 9.13
N ILE A 152 -16.30 9.60 9.23
CA ILE A 152 -15.53 10.84 9.09
C ILE A 152 -15.30 11.25 7.63
N VAL A 153 -15.36 10.31 6.69
CA VAL A 153 -15.44 10.59 5.25
C VAL A 153 -16.57 9.77 4.68
N GLU A 154 -17.49 10.44 4.06
CA GLU A 154 -18.64 9.87 3.39
C GLU A 154 -18.56 10.10 1.87
N LYS A 155 -19.38 9.41 1.12
CA LYS A 155 -19.59 9.63 -0.32
C LYS A 155 -18.32 9.43 -1.17
N ILE A 156 -17.40 8.57 -0.73
CA ILE A 156 -16.37 8.08 -1.62
C ILE A 156 -17.05 7.20 -2.67
N PRO A 157 -16.83 7.44 -3.96
CA PRO A 157 -17.51 6.70 -5.02
C PRO A 157 -17.37 5.18 -4.87
N TYR A 158 -18.42 4.48 -5.26
CA TYR A 158 -18.53 3.03 -5.31
C TYR A 158 -19.11 2.61 -6.64
N LYS A 159 -18.55 1.59 -7.29
CA LYS A 159 -19.09 1.07 -8.53
C LYS A 159 -20.40 0.33 -8.28
N GLN A 160 -21.48 0.84 -8.81
CA GLN A 160 -22.82 0.24 -8.70
C GLN A 160 -22.93 -0.99 -9.63
N ALA A 161 -23.86 -1.90 -9.30
CA ALA A 161 -24.26 -2.99 -10.17
C ALA A 161 -25.79 -2.91 -10.42
N PRO A 162 -26.28 -3.38 -11.58
CA PRO A 162 -25.54 -3.66 -12.79
C PRO A 162 -25.11 -2.36 -13.47
N THR A 163 -23.93 -2.37 -14.07
CA THR A 163 -23.47 -1.28 -14.93
C THR A 163 -23.53 -1.73 -16.37
N ASP A 164 -23.75 -0.81 -17.29
CA ASP A 164 -23.74 -1.11 -18.72
C ASP A 164 -22.35 -1.53 -19.21
N HIS A 165 -21.35 -1.28 -18.40
CA HIS A 165 -19.97 -1.68 -18.67
C HIS A 165 -19.76 -3.16 -18.32
N PRO A 166 -19.40 -4.03 -19.28
CA PRO A 166 -19.31 -5.47 -19.05
C PRO A 166 -18.14 -5.90 -18.17
N PHE A 167 -17.20 -5.00 -17.86
CA PHE A 167 -15.96 -5.31 -17.18
C PHE A 167 -15.92 -4.70 -15.77
N GLY A 168 -15.41 -5.49 -14.83
CA GLY A 168 -15.32 -5.11 -13.43
C GLY A 168 -16.69 -5.11 -12.77
N ASP A 169 -16.91 -6.08 -11.91
CA ASP A 169 -18.12 -6.22 -11.11
C ASP A 169 -18.38 -5.01 -10.21
N ALA A 170 -19.53 -5.00 -9.55
CA ALA A 170 -19.84 -4.04 -8.50
C ALA A 170 -18.69 -3.95 -7.48
N GLY A 171 -18.41 -2.74 -7.02
CA GLY A 171 -17.31 -2.47 -6.09
C GLY A 171 -15.90 -2.58 -6.67
N ALA A 172 -15.76 -2.70 -8.00
CA ALA A 172 -14.44 -2.70 -8.63
C ALA A 172 -13.69 -1.37 -8.41
N HIS A 173 -12.37 -1.44 -8.39
CA HIS A 173 -11.45 -0.32 -8.18
C HIS A 173 -11.79 0.55 -6.97
N ASN A 174 -11.79 -0.08 -5.82
CA ASN A 174 -12.27 0.54 -4.58
C ASN A 174 -11.19 1.30 -3.81
N GLY A 175 -9.91 1.02 -4.04
CA GLY A 175 -8.82 1.53 -3.19
C GLY A 175 -8.93 1.02 -1.75
N GLY A 176 -8.71 1.91 -0.78
CA GLY A 176 -9.13 1.71 0.61
C GLY A 176 -8.07 1.23 1.60
N ARG A 177 -6.78 1.17 1.25
CA ARG A 177 -5.72 0.91 2.23
C ARG A 177 -5.31 2.20 2.93
N ILE A 178 -5.82 2.41 4.12
CA ILE A 178 -5.62 3.66 4.87
C ILE A 178 -4.40 3.56 5.81
N ARG A 179 -3.61 4.63 5.93
CA ARG A 179 -2.43 4.68 6.80
C ARG A 179 -2.20 6.09 7.34
N PHE A 180 -1.81 6.18 8.61
CA PHE A 180 -1.27 7.42 9.16
C PHE A 180 0.18 7.62 8.74
N ASN A 181 0.52 8.80 8.25
CA ASN A 181 1.90 9.17 7.99
C ASN A 181 2.60 9.53 9.31
N PRO A 182 3.69 8.85 9.67
CA PRO A 182 4.40 9.13 10.92
C PRO A 182 5.07 10.51 10.96
N GLY A 183 5.32 11.13 9.80
CA GLY A 183 5.97 12.43 9.70
C GLY A 183 5.04 13.61 9.90
N ASP A 184 3.78 13.50 9.47
CA ASP A 184 2.82 14.61 9.55
C ASP A 184 1.57 14.33 10.40
N GLY A 185 1.35 13.06 10.78
CA GLY A 185 0.26 12.62 11.63
C GLY A 185 -1.12 12.63 10.98
N PHE A 186 -1.22 12.83 9.67
CA PHE A 186 -2.48 12.78 8.92
C PHE A 186 -2.76 11.38 8.36
N LEU A 187 -4.05 11.09 8.16
CA LEU A 187 -4.53 9.86 7.56
C LEU A 187 -4.55 10.01 6.02
N TYR A 188 -3.86 9.12 5.33
CA TYR A 188 -3.89 9.01 3.88
C TYR A 188 -4.91 7.96 3.47
N VAL A 189 -5.80 8.34 2.57
CA VAL A 189 -6.93 7.50 2.12
C VAL A 189 -6.89 7.41 0.60
N PRO A 190 -6.29 6.36 0.04
CA PRO A 190 -6.32 6.10 -1.39
C PRO A 190 -7.66 5.54 -1.84
N THR A 191 -8.14 5.98 -2.99
CA THR A 191 -9.39 5.57 -3.62
C THR A 191 -9.16 5.17 -5.07
N GLY A 192 -10.14 4.51 -5.68
CA GLY A 192 -10.08 4.11 -7.09
C GLY A 192 -11.09 4.83 -7.97
N ASP A 193 -10.98 4.61 -9.27
CA ASP A 193 -11.82 5.23 -10.30
C ASP A 193 -13.14 4.50 -10.53
N ASN A 194 -13.36 3.36 -9.90
CA ASN A 194 -14.59 2.55 -10.02
C ASN A 194 -14.96 2.22 -11.49
N HIS A 195 -14.00 2.21 -12.41
CA HIS A 195 -14.21 2.18 -13.86
C HIS A 195 -15.06 3.36 -14.38
N ASN A 196 -15.08 4.47 -13.69
CA ASN A 196 -15.79 5.68 -14.07
C ASN A 196 -14.79 6.73 -14.60
N SER A 197 -14.83 6.99 -15.89
CA SER A 197 -13.90 7.89 -16.58
C SER A 197 -14.06 9.37 -16.18
N SER A 198 -15.15 9.72 -15.49
CA SER A 198 -15.39 11.08 -15.00
C SER A 198 -14.78 11.35 -13.62
N LEU A 199 -14.17 10.36 -12.95
CA LEU A 199 -13.61 10.56 -11.62
C LEU A 199 -12.15 11.07 -11.60
N PRO A 200 -11.21 10.55 -12.43
CA PRO A 200 -9.80 10.78 -12.19
C PRO A 200 -9.38 12.26 -12.20
N GLN A 201 -9.80 13.02 -13.20
CA GLN A 201 -9.34 14.38 -13.43
C GLN A 201 -10.24 15.48 -12.85
N PHE A 202 -11.36 15.11 -12.19
CA PHE A 202 -12.29 16.07 -11.60
C PHE A 202 -12.17 16.09 -10.08
N GLY A 203 -12.13 17.28 -9.49
CA GLY A 203 -11.91 17.47 -8.07
C GLY A 203 -13.15 17.63 -7.20
N ASP A 204 -14.35 17.57 -7.78
CA ASP A 204 -15.66 17.65 -7.09
C ASP A 204 -16.11 16.30 -6.50
N ASN A 205 -15.27 15.28 -6.62
CA ASN A 205 -15.51 13.93 -6.12
C ASN A 205 -14.26 13.35 -5.43
N LEU A 206 -14.44 12.29 -4.65
CA LEU A 206 -13.38 11.65 -3.88
C LEU A 206 -12.86 10.32 -4.48
N GLY A 207 -13.30 9.95 -5.68
CA GLY A 207 -12.78 8.78 -6.40
C GLY A 207 -11.50 9.09 -7.18
N SER A 208 -10.64 8.10 -7.41
CA SER A 208 -9.37 8.29 -8.12
C SER A 208 -8.40 9.27 -7.46
N LYS A 209 -8.38 9.31 -6.14
CA LYS A 209 -7.64 10.28 -5.33
C LYS A 209 -6.80 9.58 -4.26
N VAL A 210 -5.84 10.32 -3.75
CA VAL A 210 -5.35 10.09 -2.39
C VAL A 210 -5.77 11.28 -1.54
N LEU A 211 -6.59 11.02 -0.54
CA LEU A 211 -7.00 12.05 0.41
C LEU A 211 -5.96 12.13 1.53
N ARG A 212 -5.77 13.32 2.09
CA ARG A 212 -4.94 13.56 3.28
C ARG A 212 -5.77 14.37 4.26
N ILE A 213 -6.14 13.73 5.38
CA ILE A 213 -7.15 14.23 6.30
C ILE A 213 -6.70 14.11 7.75
N ASP A 214 -7.31 14.90 8.62
CA ASP A 214 -7.16 14.75 10.06
C ASP A 214 -8.05 13.60 10.62
N ARG A 215 -8.04 13.41 11.95
CA ARG A 215 -8.81 12.36 12.63
C ARG A 215 -10.31 12.56 12.61
N ASP A 216 -10.78 13.74 12.24
CA ASP A 216 -12.19 14.12 12.14
C ASP A 216 -12.67 14.18 10.68
N GLY A 217 -11.79 13.87 9.71
CA GLY A 217 -12.11 13.85 8.28
C GLY A 217 -11.98 15.21 7.60
N ASN A 218 -11.46 16.23 8.30
CA ASN A 218 -11.20 17.52 7.70
C ASN A 218 -9.93 17.47 6.84
N ALA A 219 -9.85 18.37 5.87
CA ALA A 219 -8.67 18.54 5.04
C ALA A 219 -7.43 18.86 5.87
N ALA A 220 -6.31 18.18 5.57
CA ALA A 220 -5.04 18.58 6.12
C ALA A 220 -4.58 19.93 5.54
N PRO A 221 -3.83 20.75 6.28
CA PRO A 221 -3.28 22.00 5.76
C PRO A 221 -2.47 21.76 4.46
N VAL A 222 -2.43 22.77 3.60
CA VAL A 222 -1.65 22.78 2.33
C VAL A 222 -2.25 21.96 1.19
N ASN A 223 -3.18 21.02 1.41
CA ASN A 223 -3.79 20.27 0.31
C ASN A 223 -4.43 21.20 -0.72
N ALA A 224 -5.32 22.08 -0.26
CA ALA A 224 -6.09 22.98 -1.11
C ALA A 224 -5.23 24.00 -1.87
N ASP A 225 -4.08 24.39 -1.31
CA ASP A 225 -3.15 25.32 -1.95
C ASP A 225 -2.36 24.69 -3.08
N ALA A 226 -2.28 23.35 -3.10
CA ALA A 226 -1.50 22.59 -4.08
C ALA A 226 -2.36 22.00 -5.21
N THR A 227 -3.67 21.82 -4.98
CA THR A 227 -4.60 21.27 -5.99
C THR A 227 -5.23 22.39 -6.83
N PRO A 228 -5.75 22.10 -8.04
CA PRO A 228 -6.46 23.08 -8.84
C PRO A 228 -7.68 23.69 -8.12
N ASP A 229 -8.04 24.92 -8.48
CA ASP A 229 -9.22 25.59 -7.94
C ASP A 229 -10.49 24.75 -8.12
N GLY A 230 -11.33 24.72 -7.07
CA GLY A 230 -12.59 23.96 -7.08
C GLY A 230 -12.48 22.49 -6.70
N PHE A 231 -11.28 21.99 -6.42
CA PHE A 231 -11.09 20.65 -5.88
C PHE A 231 -11.54 20.58 -4.42
N ASP A 232 -12.04 19.40 -3.99
CA ASP A 232 -12.29 19.11 -2.59
C ASP A 232 -10.96 19.25 -1.80
N ALA A 233 -10.99 20.06 -0.75
CA ALA A 233 -9.79 20.41 0.03
C ALA A 233 -9.08 19.20 0.68
N ARG A 234 -9.75 18.06 0.79
CA ARG A 234 -9.17 16.81 1.32
C ARG A 234 -8.25 16.10 0.33
N ILE A 235 -8.29 16.46 -0.95
CA ILE A 235 -7.49 15.84 -2.01
C ILE A 235 -6.03 16.23 -1.84
N PHE A 236 -5.15 15.23 -1.76
CA PHE A 236 -3.70 15.40 -1.74
C PHE A 236 -3.10 15.20 -3.15
N THR A 237 -3.55 14.15 -3.85
CA THR A 237 -3.21 13.85 -5.26
C THR A 237 -4.43 13.32 -6.00
N TYR A 238 -4.43 13.41 -7.33
CA TYR A 238 -5.53 13.02 -8.19
C TYR A 238 -5.08 12.35 -9.49
N GLY A 239 -6.02 11.98 -10.34
CA GLY A 239 -5.70 11.34 -11.61
C GLY A 239 -5.18 9.91 -11.44
N HIS A 240 -5.63 9.21 -10.41
CA HIS A 240 -5.30 7.82 -10.14
C HIS A 240 -6.30 6.86 -10.77
N ARG A 241 -5.87 5.62 -11.04
CA ARG A 241 -6.75 4.54 -11.48
C ARG A 241 -7.25 3.72 -10.29
N ASN A 242 -6.40 2.93 -9.68
CA ASN A 242 -6.78 2.05 -8.56
C ASN A 242 -5.61 1.88 -7.59
N VAL A 243 -5.52 2.76 -6.63
CA VAL A 243 -4.46 2.75 -5.62
C VAL A 243 -4.77 1.69 -4.57
N GLN A 244 -3.89 0.69 -4.44
CA GLN A 244 -4.08 -0.47 -3.56
C GLN A 244 -3.20 -0.46 -2.32
N GLY A 245 -2.13 0.32 -2.31
CA GLY A 245 -1.20 0.41 -1.18
C GLY A 245 -0.70 1.82 -0.96
N VAL A 246 -0.32 2.10 0.29
CA VAL A 246 0.40 3.31 0.67
C VAL A 246 1.40 2.97 1.77
N ALA A 247 2.65 3.43 1.59
CA ALA A 247 3.73 3.36 2.56
C ALA A 247 4.44 4.71 2.64
N PHE A 248 5.22 4.93 3.68
CA PHE A 248 5.93 6.20 3.87
C PHE A 248 7.43 5.96 3.95
N HIS A 249 8.19 6.70 3.18
CA HIS A 249 9.65 6.59 3.16
C HIS A 249 10.22 6.85 4.58
N PRO A 250 11.04 5.96 5.14
CA PRO A 250 11.38 6.00 6.56
C PRO A 250 12.13 7.27 7.00
N GLN A 251 12.90 7.91 6.11
CA GLN A 251 13.65 9.14 6.41
C GLN A 251 12.92 10.42 6.01
N THR A 252 12.24 10.42 4.86
CA THR A 252 11.60 11.64 4.31
C THR A 252 10.12 11.72 4.62
N HIS A 253 9.51 10.60 5.02
CA HIS A 253 8.06 10.42 5.22
C HIS A 253 7.22 10.71 3.96
N GLN A 254 7.87 10.77 2.79
CA GLN A 254 7.16 10.92 1.52
C GLN A 254 6.26 9.73 1.27
N PRO A 255 4.98 9.95 0.93
CA PRO A 255 4.05 8.87 0.61
C PRO A 255 4.46 8.20 -0.70
N ILE A 256 4.45 6.87 -0.70
CA ILE A 256 4.67 6.03 -1.87
C ILE A 256 3.46 5.12 -2.00
N ILE A 257 2.85 5.09 -3.18
CA ILE A 257 1.68 4.27 -3.46
C ILE A 257 1.97 3.20 -4.49
N THR A 258 1.18 2.14 -4.43
CA THR A 258 1.07 1.09 -5.46
C THR A 258 -0.23 1.24 -6.20
N GLU A 259 -0.21 1.16 -7.53
CA GLU A 259 -1.37 1.43 -8.36
C GLU A 259 -1.51 0.42 -9.50
N HIS A 260 -2.69 -0.21 -9.61
CA HIS A 260 -3.02 -1.12 -10.71
C HIS A 260 -3.17 -0.39 -12.03
N GLY A 261 -2.45 -0.84 -13.04
CA GLY A 261 -2.61 -0.38 -14.41
C GLY A 261 -3.77 -1.03 -15.18
N PRO A 262 -4.14 -0.46 -16.34
CA PRO A 262 -5.24 -0.94 -17.18
C PRO A 262 -4.79 -2.12 -18.05
N TRP A 263 -4.79 -3.34 -17.54
CA TRP A 263 -4.24 -4.54 -18.17
C TRP A 263 -2.72 -4.52 -18.38
N HIS A 264 -2.06 -3.40 -18.19
CA HIS A 264 -0.64 -3.18 -18.34
C HIS A 264 -0.16 -2.13 -17.34
N THR A 265 1.13 -2.02 -17.17
CA THR A 265 1.79 -0.88 -16.50
C THR A 265 1.27 -0.61 -15.10
N ASP A 266 1.39 -1.61 -14.19
CA ASP A 266 1.29 -1.32 -12.76
C ASP A 266 2.37 -0.32 -12.37
N GLU A 267 2.07 0.58 -11.44
CA GLU A 267 2.96 1.67 -11.05
C GLU A 267 3.26 1.71 -9.55
N LEU A 268 4.45 2.20 -9.24
CA LEU A 268 4.87 2.65 -7.92
C LEU A 268 5.14 4.15 -8.02
N ASN A 269 4.38 4.96 -7.30
CA ASN A 269 4.44 6.41 -7.40
C ASN A 269 4.82 7.05 -6.07
N ALA A 270 5.78 8.00 -6.08
CA ALA A 270 6.04 8.89 -4.95
C ALA A 270 5.16 10.13 -5.09
N LEU A 271 4.34 10.39 -4.09
CA LEU A 271 3.35 11.46 -4.14
C LEU A 271 3.95 12.81 -3.73
N VAL A 272 3.48 13.86 -4.39
CA VAL A 272 3.73 15.25 -4.02
C VAL A 272 2.39 15.99 -3.88
N PRO A 273 2.28 17.01 -3.03
CA PRO A 273 1.03 17.77 -2.89
C PRO A 273 0.57 18.31 -4.24
N GLY A 274 -0.72 18.11 -4.56
CA GLY A 274 -1.32 18.54 -5.83
C GLY A 274 -0.93 17.73 -7.06
N GLY A 275 -0.15 16.63 -6.88
CA GLY A 275 0.31 15.81 -7.99
C GLY A 275 -0.84 15.13 -8.75
N ASN A 276 -0.77 15.19 -10.10
CA ASN A 276 -1.62 14.43 -11.01
C ASN A 276 -0.92 13.15 -11.44
N SER A 277 -1.55 11.98 -11.26
CA SER A 277 -0.99 10.70 -11.72
C SER A 277 -1.19 10.48 -13.24
N GLY A 278 -1.98 11.31 -13.88
CA GLY A 278 -2.14 11.35 -15.34
C GLY A 278 -3.06 10.27 -15.92
N TRP A 279 -3.78 9.51 -15.09
CA TRP A 279 -4.79 8.58 -15.58
C TRP A 279 -6.03 9.33 -16.06
N ASP A 280 -6.41 9.11 -17.33
CA ASP A 280 -7.62 9.67 -17.91
C ASP A 280 -8.14 8.77 -19.05
N PRO A 281 -9.09 7.87 -18.79
CA PRO A 281 -9.60 6.94 -19.80
C PRO A 281 -10.64 7.56 -20.73
N ARG A 282 -10.83 8.87 -20.74
CA ARG A 282 -11.83 9.52 -21.60
C ARG A 282 -11.48 9.44 -23.09
N PRO A 283 -12.48 9.44 -23.98
CA PRO A 283 -12.29 9.11 -25.39
C PRO A 283 -11.57 10.16 -26.24
N ASN A 284 -11.53 11.41 -25.81
CA ASN A 284 -10.77 12.46 -26.48
C ASN A 284 -9.25 12.20 -26.49
N MET A 285 -8.80 11.28 -25.66
CA MET A 285 -7.46 10.74 -25.71
C MET A 285 -7.36 9.65 -26.78
N ALA A 286 -6.26 9.59 -27.51
CA ALA A 286 -6.00 8.60 -28.56
C ALA A 286 -7.13 8.41 -29.61
N GLY A 287 -7.94 9.43 -29.84
CA GLY A 287 -8.98 9.42 -30.89
C GLY A 287 -10.14 8.44 -30.65
N ARG A 288 -10.46 8.15 -29.40
CA ARG A 288 -11.52 7.20 -29.02
C ARG A 288 -12.96 7.70 -29.22
N GLY A 289 -13.16 8.91 -29.69
CA GLY A 289 -14.48 9.48 -29.95
C GLY A 289 -15.14 10.10 -28.71
N ASP A 290 -16.45 10.32 -28.79
CA ASP A 290 -17.23 10.91 -27.70
C ASP A 290 -17.45 9.92 -26.54
N CYS A 291 -17.62 10.45 -25.32
CA CYS A 291 -17.88 9.68 -24.12
C CYS A 291 -19.34 9.82 -23.69
N PRO A 292 -20.23 8.94 -24.13
CA PRO A 292 -21.67 9.06 -23.88
C PRO A 292 -22.05 8.68 -22.42
N ASP A 293 -21.20 7.97 -21.73
CA ASP A 293 -21.41 7.50 -20.35
C ASP A 293 -20.12 7.51 -19.51
N ASP A 294 -20.25 7.17 -18.23
CA ASP A 294 -19.16 7.17 -17.26
C ASP A 294 -18.11 6.07 -17.50
N TYR A 295 -18.38 5.12 -18.38
CA TYR A 295 -17.51 3.98 -18.65
C TYR A 295 -16.79 4.04 -19.99
N CYS A 296 -17.08 5.02 -20.80
CA CYS A 296 -16.42 5.14 -22.09
C CYS A 296 -14.90 5.28 -21.94
N GLY A 297 -14.16 4.76 -22.89
CA GLY A 297 -12.70 4.70 -22.86
C GLY A 297 -12.13 3.40 -22.25
N TYR A 298 -12.91 2.66 -21.48
CA TYR A 298 -12.48 1.35 -20.96
C TYR A 298 -12.65 0.22 -21.96
N GLU A 299 -13.76 0.19 -22.68
CA GLU A 299 -14.11 -0.90 -23.57
C GLU A 299 -13.01 -1.28 -24.57
N PRO A 300 -12.40 -0.37 -25.32
CA PRO A 300 -11.34 -0.72 -26.23
C PRO A 300 -10.08 -1.27 -25.56
N ASN A 301 -9.77 -0.80 -24.34
CA ASN A 301 -8.63 -1.27 -23.59
C ASN A 301 -8.80 -2.72 -23.08
N GLN A 302 -9.99 -3.23 -23.11
CA GLN A 302 -10.33 -4.57 -22.66
C GLN A 302 -10.44 -5.58 -23.80
N ASN A 303 -10.01 -5.23 -25.00
CA ASN A 303 -9.87 -6.17 -26.10
C ASN A 303 -8.76 -7.18 -25.79
N GLU A 304 -9.12 -8.44 -25.56
CA GLU A 304 -8.21 -9.53 -25.19
C GLU A 304 -7.10 -9.79 -26.22
N GLY A 305 -7.36 -9.49 -27.49
CA GLY A 305 -6.37 -9.67 -28.57
C GLY A 305 -5.26 -8.62 -28.62
N MET A 306 -5.37 -7.55 -27.81
CA MET A 306 -4.43 -6.44 -27.85
C MET A 306 -3.26 -6.69 -26.90
N ASP A 307 -2.02 -6.58 -27.40
CA ASP A 307 -0.83 -6.72 -26.56
C ASP A 307 -0.58 -5.49 -25.65
N PRO A 308 0.31 -5.58 -24.65
CA PRO A 308 0.56 -4.47 -23.73
C PRO A 308 1.08 -3.20 -24.39
N ASP A 309 1.86 -3.30 -25.47
CA ASP A 309 2.39 -2.13 -26.19
C ASP A 309 1.32 -1.40 -26.98
N GLU A 310 0.41 -2.15 -27.58
CA GLU A 310 -0.76 -1.60 -28.26
C GLU A 310 -1.70 -0.92 -27.25
N ARG A 311 -1.96 -1.57 -26.11
CA ARG A 311 -2.78 -1.01 -25.04
C ARG A 311 -2.21 0.29 -24.49
N ARG A 312 -0.89 0.35 -24.27
CA ARG A 312 -0.22 1.58 -23.78
C ARG A 312 -0.37 2.76 -24.73
N LYS A 313 -0.31 2.51 -26.01
CA LYS A 313 -0.54 3.56 -27.02
C LYS A 313 -1.99 4.04 -27.06
N TYR A 314 -2.91 3.10 -26.86
CA TYR A 314 -4.33 3.37 -26.92
C TYR A 314 -4.86 4.03 -25.63
N MET A 315 -4.40 3.57 -24.48
CA MET A 315 -4.80 4.03 -23.15
C MET A 315 -3.59 3.98 -22.20
N PRO A 316 -2.75 5.01 -22.21
CA PRO A 316 -1.60 5.08 -21.33
C PRO A 316 -2.03 5.14 -19.87
N MET A 317 -1.30 4.48 -18.97
CA MET A 317 -1.54 4.59 -17.52
C MET A 317 -1.29 6.02 -17.04
N THR A 318 -0.21 6.64 -17.52
CA THR A 318 0.07 8.06 -17.32
C THR A 318 0.12 8.75 -18.68
N ASP A 319 -0.82 9.67 -18.94
CA ASP A 319 -0.91 10.38 -20.21
C ASP A 319 -0.10 11.69 -20.17
N TYR A 320 1.15 11.61 -20.60
CA TYR A 320 2.02 12.79 -20.70
C TYR A 320 1.71 13.71 -21.91
N GLU A 321 0.92 13.26 -22.88
CA GLU A 321 0.50 14.12 -24.00
C GLU A 321 -0.54 15.13 -23.54
N THR A 322 -1.51 14.67 -22.73
CA THR A 322 -2.56 15.53 -22.16
C THR A 322 -2.07 16.23 -20.88
N TYR A 323 -1.29 15.54 -20.05
CA TYR A 323 -0.79 16.02 -18.75
C TYR A 323 0.73 15.98 -18.69
N PRO A 324 1.44 16.92 -19.35
CA PRO A 324 2.91 16.88 -19.44
C PRO A 324 3.61 16.99 -18.09
N ASP A 325 2.94 17.58 -17.08
CA ASP A 325 3.43 17.72 -15.72
C ASP A 325 2.96 16.58 -14.78
N ALA A 326 2.35 15.52 -15.29
CA ALA A 326 1.96 14.39 -14.49
C ALA A 326 3.16 13.78 -13.74
N MET A 327 2.93 13.28 -12.52
CA MET A 327 3.94 12.61 -11.72
C MET A 327 4.55 11.45 -12.52
N ARG A 328 5.88 11.31 -12.42
CA ARG A 328 6.57 10.18 -13.03
C ARG A 328 6.63 9.02 -12.05
N PRO A 329 6.21 7.81 -12.45
CA PRO A 329 6.31 6.64 -11.59
C PRO A 329 7.78 6.35 -11.27
N LEU A 330 8.03 5.90 -10.04
CA LEU A 330 9.32 5.37 -9.61
C LEU A 330 9.66 4.07 -10.36
N TRP A 331 8.63 3.27 -10.58
CA TRP A 331 8.73 1.99 -11.23
C TRP A 331 7.43 1.65 -11.95
N THR A 332 7.58 0.96 -13.05
CA THR A 332 6.49 0.32 -13.78
C THR A 332 6.92 -1.07 -14.24
N ASN A 333 5.99 -2.00 -14.34
CA ASN A 333 6.31 -3.31 -14.90
C ASN A 333 6.41 -3.30 -16.44
N ASN A 334 5.94 -2.27 -17.10
CA ASN A 334 5.96 -2.12 -18.58
C ASN A 334 5.45 -3.36 -19.35
N ASN A 335 4.56 -4.12 -18.75
CA ASN A 335 4.03 -5.38 -19.28
C ASN A 335 2.58 -5.55 -18.80
N TYR A 336 1.99 -6.74 -18.96
CA TYR A 336 0.68 -7.04 -18.38
C TYR A 336 0.64 -6.67 -16.91
N SER A 337 -0.46 -6.04 -16.46
CA SER A 337 -0.70 -5.79 -15.05
C SER A 337 -0.69 -7.10 -14.29
N GLN A 338 0.04 -7.14 -13.18
CA GLN A 338 0.15 -8.29 -12.29
C GLN A 338 -0.52 -8.05 -10.95
N GLY A 339 -1.32 -6.98 -10.88
CA GLY A 339 -2.09 -6.67 -9.69
C GLY A 339 -1.21 -6.29 -8.52
N ILE A 340 -0.38 -5.25 -8.68
CA ILE A 340 0.37 -4.66 -7.57
C ILE A 340 -0.58 -4.27 -6.44
N SER A 341 -0.30 -4.64 -5.18
CA SER A 341 -1.27 -4.49 -4.10
C SER A 341 -0.74 -3.62 -2.96
N SER A 342 0.01 -4.15 -2.04
CA SER A 342 0.43 -3.44 -0.84
C SER A 342 1.90 -3.08 -0.86
N ALA A 343 2.27 -2.11 -0.02
CA ALA A 343 3.66 -1.74 0.21
C ALA A 343 3.91 -1.54 1.71
N ALA A 344 5.13 -1.87 2.15
CA ALA A 344 5.63 -1.62 3.49
C ALA A 344 7.16 -1.48 3.45
N PHE A 345 7.75 -0.83 4.45
CA PHE A 345 9.21 -0.83 4.60
C PHE A 345 9.64 -1.89 5.61
N LEU A 346 10.65 -2.67 5.27
CA LEU A 346 11.23 -3.66 6.18
C LEU A 346 11.98 -2.96 7.33
N GLU A 347 11.65 -3.31 8.56
CA GLU A 347 12.24 -2.73 9.76
C GLU A 347 12.82 -3.84 10.65
N GLY A 348 14.00 -3.58 11.22
CA GLY A 348 14.70 -4.47 12.13
C GLY A 348 16.04 -4.97 11.56
N GLU A 349 17.04 -5.12 12.43
CA GLU A 349 18.42 -5.52 12.07
C GLU A 349 18.47 -6.94 11.46
N GLN A 350 17.51 -7.80 11.82
CA GLN A 350 17.40 -9.15 11.26
C GLN A 350 17.24 -9.18 9.74
N TRP A 351 16.75 -8.09 9.14
CA TRP A 351 16.62 -7.98 7.68
C TRP A 351 17.97 -7.68 6.98
N GLY A 352 19.06 -7.47 7.71
CA GLY A 352 20.38 -7.23 7.15
C GLY A 352 20.37 -6.13 6.09
N ASP A 353 20.82 -6.45 4.87
CA ASP A 353 20.81 -5.53 3.72
C ASP A 353 19.41 -5.05 3.31
N TRP A 354 18.35 -5.73 3.73
CA TRP A 354 16.98 -5.36 3.40
C TRP A 354 16.34 -4.43 4.42
N HIS A 355 16.99 -4.16 5.54
CA HIS A 355 16.50 -3.14 6.48
C HIS A 355 16.34 -1.78 5.78
N GLY A 356 15.17 -1.16 5.93
CA GLY A 356 14.83 0.10 5.28
C GLY A 356 14.42 -0.01 3.81
N ARG A 357 14.41 -1.21 3.21
CA ARG A 357 13.92 -1.41 1.84
C ARG A 357 12.41 -1.51 1.78
N LEU A 358 11.85 -1.06 0.66
CA LEU A 358 10.44 -1.16 0.36
C LEU A 358 10.11 -2.57 -0.12
N VAL A 359 9.13 -3.23 0.49
CA VAL A 359 8.52 -4.45 -0.04
C VAL A 359 7.19 -4.13 -0.69
N VAL A 360 6.95 -4.76 -1.83
CA VAL A 360 5.75 -4.57 -2.65
C VAL A 360 5.18 -5.92 -3.02
N SER A 361 3.88 -6.10 -2.82
CA SER A 361 3.19 -7.35 -3.11
C SER A 361 2.40 -7.32 -4.41
N PHE A 362 2.24 -8.49 -5.02
CA PHE A 362 1.51 -8.70 -6.26
C PHE A 362 0.50 -9.85 -6.10
N LEU A 363 -0.72 -9.61 -6.57
CA LEU A 363 -1.80 -10.61 -6.58
C LEU A 363 -1.64 -11.62 -7.70
N GLY A 364 -0.86 -11.29 -8.71
CA GLY A 364 -0.82 -12.01 -9.96
C GLY A 364 -1.97 -11.68 -10.91
N ILE A 365 -1.83 -12.07 -12.17
CA ILE A 365 -2.88 -11.92 -13.18
C ILE A 365 -4.09 -12.73 -12.73
N GLY A 366 -5.24 -12.06 -12.58
CA GLY A 366 -6.47 -12.64 -12.04
C GLY A 366 -7.38 -13.31 -13.09
N PHE A 367 -6.99 -13.35 -14.35
CA PHE A 367 -7.74 -13.92 -15.45
C PHE A 367 -6.87 -14.92 -16.21
N GLY A 368 -7.44 -16.06 -16.52
CA GLY A 368 -6.76 -17.21 -17.11
C GLY A 368 -6.61 -18.37 -16.14
N ASP A 369 -6.29 -19.54 -16.67
CA ASP A 369 -6.26 -20.81 -15.92
C ASP A 369 -5.06 -20.91 -14.95
N THR A 370 -4.04 -20.09 -15.13
CA THR A 370 -2.83 -20.11 -14.31
C THR A 370 -2.45 -18.69 -13.92
N PRO A 371 -2.61 -18.30 -12.64
CA PRO A 371 -2.14 -17.02 -12.15
C PRO A 371 -0.61 -16.91 -12.32
N VAL A 372 -0.15 -15.81 -12.92
CA VAL A 372 1.27 -15.51 -13.05
C VAL A 372 1.59 -14.18 -12.39
N GLY A 373 2.82 -14.04 -11.90
CA GLY A 373 3.29 -12.80 -11.28
C GLY A 373 2.97 -12.64 -9.79
N GLN A 374 2.46 -13.70 -9.14
CA GLN A 374 2.28 -13.74 -7.69
C GLN A 374 3.64 -13.75 -6.99
N ARG A 375 4.01 -12.62 -6.38
CA ARG A 375 5.31 -12.45 -5.74
C ARG A 375 5.31 -11.29 -4.75
N ILE A 376 6.41 -11.16 -4.04
CA ILE A 376 6.78 -9.98 -3.26
C ILE A 376 8.12 -9.49 -3.78
N ASN A 377 8.22 -8.21 -4.13
CA ASN A 377 9.48 -7.59 -4.52
C ASN A 377 10.08 -6.83 -3.34
N VAL A 378 11.40 -6.85 -3.24
CA VAL A 378 12.22 -6.03 -2.35
C VAL A 378 12.89 -4.96 -3.20
N ILE A 379 12.57 -3.71 -2.92
CA ILE A 379 13.01 -2.55 -3.72
C ILE A 379 13.91 -1.69 -2.85
N ASP A 380 15.13 -1.46 -3.33
CA ASP A 380 16.08 -0.56 -2.70
C ASP A 380 15.85 0.87 -3.22
N LEU A 381 15.48 1.77 -2.34
CA LEU A 381 15.33 3.18 -2.64
C LEU A 381 16.54 3.97 -2.14
N HIS A 382 16.88 5.03 -2.86
CA HIS A 382 17.91 5.95 -2.38
C HIS A 382 17.48 6.57 -1.05
N PRO A 383 18.35 6.64 -0.02
CA PRO A 383 17.98 7.07 1.34
C PRO A 383 17.36 8.47 1.43
N TRP A 384 17.64 9.34 0.49
CA TRP A 384 17.22 10.75 0.50
C TRP A 384 16.26 11.12 -0.63
N GLY A 385 15.69 10.12 -1.30
CA GLY A 385 14.76 10.41 -2.39
C GLY A 385 14.17 9.16 -3.03
N PRO A 386 13.09 9.31 -3.76
CA PRO A 386 12.35 8.20 -4.33
C PRO A 386 13.00 7.70 -5.65
N THR A 387 14.26 7.32 -5.60
CA THR A 387 14.98 6.74 -6.75
C THR A 387 15.27 5.27 -6.47
N ILE A 388 14.87 4.38 -7.37
CA ILE A 388 15.12 2.95 -7.24
C ILE A 388 16.57 2.65 -7.61
N MET A 389 17.26 1.97 -6.68
CA MET A 389 18.65 1.51 -6.82
C MET A 389 18.71 0.04 -7.21
N ASP A 390 17.76 -0.77 -6.73
CA ASP A 390 17.66 -2.21 -6.99
C ASP A 390 16.21 -2.70 -6.82
N ASN A 391 15.86 -3.79 -7.51
CA ASN A 391 14.57 -4.45 -7.42
C ASN A 391 14.75 -5.95 -7.63
N ARG A 392 14.40 -6.76 -6.64
CA ARG A 392 14.52 -8.22 -6.66
C ARG A 392 13.32 -8.90 -6.03
N GLU A 393 13.07 -10.15 -6.41
CA GLU A 393 12.00 -10.94 -5.80
C GLU A 393 12.45 -11.51 -4.44
N MET A 394 11.54 -11.50 -3.46
CA MET A 394 11.72 -12.17 -2.17
C MET A 394 11.56 -13.69 -2.37
N PRO A 395 12.46 -14.52 -1.83
CA PRO A 395 12.27 -15.95 -1.84
C PRO A 395 11.02 -16.39 -1.09
N LEU A 396 10.22 -17.25 -1.71
CA LEU A 396 8.95 -17.75 -1.16
C LEU A 396 9.08 -19.24 -0.84
N SER A 397 9.32 -19.60 0.42
CA SER A 397 9.53 -20.99 0.85
C SER A 397 8.24 -21.82 0.84
N ALA A 398 7.07 -21.19 1.01
CA ALA A 398 5.76 -21.85 0.90
C ALA A 398 5.11 -21.69 -0.47
N GLY A 399 5.83 -21.13 -1.45
CA GLY A 399 5.33 -20.91 -2.80
C GLY A 399 4.56 -19.59 -2.98
N PRO A 400 4.14 -19.30 -4.23
CA PRO A 400 3.39 -18.11 -4.56
C PRO A 400 1.95 -18.16 -4.03
N ALA A 401 1.39 -16.98 -3.75
CA ALA A 401 0.00 -16.76 -3.35
C ALA A 401 -0.48 -15.38 -3.83
N ARG A 402 -1.76 -15.09 -3.73
CA ARG A 402 -2.29 -13.75 -4.01
C ARG A 402 -2.03 -12.83 -2.81
N PHE A 403 -0.85 -12.22 -2.79
CA PHE A 403 -0.37 -11.38 -1.69
C PHE A 403 -1.09 -10.03 -1.64
N ARG A 404 -2.05 -9.91 -0.73
CA ARG A 404 -2.99 -8.78 -0.63
C ARG A 404 -2.45 -7.63 0.23
N GLY A 405 -2.13 -7.90 1.48
CA GLY A 405 -1.75 -6.90 2.47
C GLY A 405 -0.37 -7.15 3.05
N LEU A 406 0.44 -6.11 3.21
CA LEU A 406 1.74 -6.16 3.86
C LEU A 406 1.78 -5.23 5.05
N VAL A 407 2.24 -5.71 6.21
CA VAL A 407 2.44 -4.90 7.42
C VAL A 407 3.62 -5.45 8.22
N MET A 408 4.48 -4.57 8.72
CA MET A 408 5.49 -4.94 9.72
C MET A 408 4.85 -5.17 11.08
N GLY A 409 5.14 -6.30 11.69
CA GLY A 409 4.79 -6.56 13.08
C GLY A 409 5.83 -5.98 14.05
N PRO A 410 5.45 -5.80 15.33
CA PRO A 410 6.35 -5.26 16.36
C PRO A 410 7.52 -6.21 16.72
N ASP A 411 7.43 -7.46 16.29
CA ASP A 411 8.50 -8.46 16.41
C ASP A 411 9.52 -8.38 15.26
N GLY A 412 9.37 -7.37 14.38
CA GLY A 412 10.21 -7.17 13.20
C GLY A 412 9.96 -8.16 12.06
N SER A 413 8.90 -8.97 12.14
CA SER A 413 8.48 -9.85 11.03
C SER A 413 7.56 -9.10 10.07
N LEU A 414 7.58 -9.51 8.80
CA LEU A 414 6.62 -9.06 7.81
C LEU A 414 5.40 -9.98 7.82
N TYR A 415 4.22 -9.41 8.03
CA TYR A 415 2.94 -10.12 7.97
C TYR A 415 2.24 -9.82 6.65
N VAL A 416 1.70 -10.87 6.04
CA VAL A 416 1.17 -10.81 4.68
C VAL A 416 -0.19 -11.50 4.63
N ALA A 417 -1.25 -10.73 4.41
CA ALA A 417 -2.56 -11.26 4.12
C ALA A 417 -2.62 -11.80 2.69
N VAL A 418 -3.18 -12.99 2.49
CA VAL A 418 -3.34 -13.62 1.19
C VAL A 418 -4.81 -13.95 0.92
N ASP A 419 -5.25 -13.76 -0.34
CA ASP A 419 -6.67 -13.93 -0.73
C ASP A 419 -7.18 -15.37 -0.49
N GLU A 420 -6.27 -16.33 -0.40
CA GLU A 420 -6.56 -17.75 -0.10
C GLU A 420 -6.99 -18.01 1.36
N GLY A 421 -7.17 -16.96 2.17
CA GLY A 421 -7.73 -17.07 3.51
C GLY A 421 -6.68 -17.27 4.61
N GLN A 422 -5.48 -16.82 4.41
CA GLN A 422 -4.39 -16.92 5.37
C GLN A 422 -3.71 -15.58 5.64
N ILE A 423 -3.05 -15.47 6.78
CA ILE A 423 -2.02 -14.48 7.04
C ILE A 423 -0.71 -15.25 7.22
N HIS A 424 0.27 -14.92 6.39
CA HIS A 424 1.61 -15.47 6.48
C HIS A 424 2.52 -14.54 7.30
N ARG A 425 3.50 -15.12 7.98
CA ARG A 425 4.58 -14.42 8.67
C ARG A 425 5.89 -14.74 7.99
N PHE A 426 6.62 -13.71 7.60
CA PHE A 426 7.96 -13.81 7.04
C PHE A 426 8.97 -13.32 8.08
N THR A 427 9.97 -14.14 8.35
CA THR A 427 11.07 -13.84 9.27
C THR A 427 12.39 -13.90 8.52
N ALA A 428 13.31 -12.99 8.85
CA ALA A 428 14.67 -13.02 8.35
C ALA A 428 15.61 -13.62 9.41
N GLU A 429 16.59 -14.42 8.97
CA GLU A 429 17.62 -15.06 9.80
C GLU A 429 19.02 -14.60 9.37
#